data_af215dd9bf2fc917cca356179847a758
#
_entry.id   af215dd9bf2fc917cca356179847a758
#
_cell.length_a   1.000
_cell.length_b   1.000
_cell.length_c   1.000
_cell.angle_alpha   90.00
_cell.angle_beta   90.00
_cell.angle_gamma   90.00
#
_symmetry.space_group_name_H-M   'P 1'
#
loop_
_entity.id
_entity.type
_entity.pdbx_description
1 polymer ?
#
loop_
_entity_poly.entity_id
_entity_poly.type
_entity_poly.pdbx_seq_one_letter_code
_entity_poly.pdbx_strand_id
1 'polypeptide(L)'
;MSSAWIVVDSDEFRNLTAAEREAKTKGVRLAISNPCFEVWLIDHVSPCPETFASTPQCEKRARDLGVLKSTDPNRSSASKFKSVNLEIIDGNKGQALTNAAKHNTDDKRRAREMNPDNVAAYQVWTDLPDLVDDVFGSG
;
A
#
# COMPACT_ATOMS: atom_id res chain seq x y z
N MET A 1 -18.10 10.69 9.07
CA MET A 1 -18.19 10.56 7.61
C MET A 1 -16.83 10.23 7.02
N SER A 2 -16.75 9.20 6.22
CA SER A 2 -15.46 8.80 5.63
C SER A 2 -15.04 9.76 4.52
N SER A 3 -13.73 9.96 4.43
CA SER A 3 -13.13 10.78 3.38
C SER A 3 -13.05 10.01 2.07
N ALA A 4 -12.93 10.73 0.97
CA ALA A 4 -12.55 10.12 -0.30
C ALA A 4 -11.05 9.86 -0.30
N TRP A 5 -10.63 8.74 -0.85
CA TRP A 5 -9.24 8.30 -0.87
C TRP A 5 -8.79 7.97 -2.28
N ILE A 6 -7.52 8.24 -2.57
CA ILE A 6 -6.85 7.82 -3.80
C ILE A 6 -5.66 6.95 -3.39
N VAL A 7 -5.61 5.73 -3.94
CA VAL A 7 -4.53 4.78 -3.65
C VAL A 7 -3.41 5.00 -4.67
N VAL A 8 -2.19 5.18 -4.19
CA VAL A 8 -1.04 5.45 -5.05
C VAL A 8 0.17 4.62 -4.64
N ASP A 9 0.99 4.25 -5.62
CA ASP A 9 2.28 3.60 -5.41
C ASP A 9 3.36 4.68 -5.37
N SER A 10 4.24 4.64 -4.37
CA SER A 10 5.29 5.65 -4.24
C SER A 10 6.25 5.64 -5.45
N ASP A 11 6.46 4.48 -6.07
CA ASP A 11 7.36 4.37 -7.21
C ASP A 11 6.79 4.94 -8.51
N GLU A 12 5.50 5.27 -8.54
CA GLU A 12 4.84 5.86 -9.70
C GLU A 12 4.69 7.37 -9.60
N PHE A 13 5.05 7.96 -8.47
CA PHE A 13 4.90 9.40 -8.23
C PHE A 13 6.24 10.04 -7.91
N ARG A 14 6.53 11.17 -8.57
CA ARG A 14 7.77 11.90 -8.37
C ARG A 14 7.67 13.01 -7.34
N ASN A 15 6.46 13.44 -7.02
CA ASN A 15 6.26 14.54 -6.09
C ASN A 15 5.04 14.27 -5.23
N LEU A 16 5.23 13.38 -4.27
CA LEU A 16 4.16 12.99 -3.36
C LEU A 16 3.74 14.13 -2.45
N THR A 17 4.67 14.99 -2.05
CA THR A 17 4.35 16.16 -1.22
C THR A 17 3.36 17.08 -1.91
N ALA A 18 3.60 17.39 -3.19
CA ALA A 18 2.68 18.22 -3.96
C ALA A 18 1.34 17.51 -4.18
N ALA A 19 1.37 16.20 -4.43
CA ALA A 19 0.15 15.42 -4.62
C ALA A 19 -0.72 15.42 -3.37
N GLU A 20 -0.12 15.26 -2.19
CA GLU A 20 -0.87 15.31 -0.93
C GLU A 20 -1.47 16.69 -0.68
N ARG A 21 -0.72 17.74 -0.98
CA ARG A 21 -1.20 19.12 -0.81
C ARG A 21 -2.41 19.37 -1.71
N GLU A 22 -2.31 18.96 -2.96
CA GLU A 22 -3.41 19.11 -3.91
C GLU A 22 -4.64 18.30 -3.49
N ALA A 23 -4.43 17.06 -3.07
CA ALA A 23 -5.51 16.20 -2.60
C ALA A 23 -6.23 16.83 -1.41
N LYS A 24 -5.46 17.34 -0.44
CA LYS A 24 -6.03 17.99 0.74
C LYS A 24 -6.89 19.20 0.35
N THR A 25 -6.45 19.99 -0.63
CA THR A 25 -7.21 21.13 -1.14
C THR A 25 -8.56 20.69 -1.71
N LYS A 26 -8.62 19.50 -2.28
CA LYS A 26 -9.83 18.95 -2.90
C LYS A 26 -10.65 18.08 -1.95
N GLY A 27 -10.26 18.01 -0.67
CA GLY A 27 -10.97 17.21 0.30
C GLY A 27 -10.75 15.70 0.14
N VAL A 28 -9.63 15.30 -0.44
CA VAL A 28 -9.28 13.90 -0.70
C VAL A 28 -8.01 13.56 0.07
N ARG A 29 -7.86 12.29 0.46
CA ARG A 29 -6.65 11.79 1.11
C ARG A 29 -5.91 10.82 0.20
N LEU A 30 -4.58 10.78 0.29
CA LEU A 30 -3.79 9.79 -0.42
C LEU A 30 -3.47 8.62 0.49
N ALA A 31 -3.67 7.42 -0.02
CA ALA A 31 -3.19 6.20 0.60
C ALA A 31 -1.95 5.74 -0.16
N ILE A 32 -0.78 6.01 0.41
CA ILE A 32 0.50 5.71 -0.22
C ILE A 32 0.97 4.33 0.23
N SER A 33 1.37 3.49 -0.72
CA SER A 33 2.10 2.25 -0.43
C SER A 33 3.51 2.37 -1.01
N ASN A 34 4.50 1.95 -0.24
CA ASN A 34 5.92 2.16 -0.56
C ASN A 34 6.66 0.81 -0.48
N PRO A 35 7.12 0.27 -1.60
CA PRO A 35 7.18 0.89 -2.93
C PRO A 35 5.87 0.84 -3.72
N CYS A 36 4.95 -0.07 -3.41
CA CYS A 36 3.76 -0.27 -4.23
C CYS A 36 2.65 -0.97 -3.45
N PHE A 37 1.45 -0.99 -4.04
CA PHE A 37 0.25 -1.55 -3.43
C PHE A 37 0.40 -3.03 -3.03
N GLU A 38 1.27 -3.76 -3.71
CA GLU A 38 1.51 -5.18 -3.41
C GLU A 38 1.99 -5.41 -1.98
N VAL A 39 2.59 -4.40 -1.33
CA VAL A 39 2.92 -4.48 0.10
C VAL A 39 1.67 -4.84 0.91
N TRP A 40 0.57 -4.14 0.66
CA TRP A 40 -0.70 -4.40 1.34
C TRP A 40 -1.26 -5.79 1.01
N LEU A 41 -1.18 -6.18 -0.26
CA LEU A 41 -1.65 -7.51 -0.67
C LEU A 41 -0.87 -8.61 0.04
N ILE A 42 0.45 -8.50 0.11
CA ILE A 42 1.30 -9.47 0.80
C ILE A 42 0.91 -9.57 2.28
N ASP A 43 0.61 -8.45 2.92
CA ASP A 43 0.25 -8.41 4.33
C ASP A 43 -0.97 -9.28 4.67
N HIS A 44 -1.81 -9.59 3.69
CA HIS A 44 -2.95 -10.47 3.91
C HIS A 44 -2.53 -11.91 4.22
N VAL A 45 -1.31 -12.30 3.84
CA VAL A 45 -0.79 -13.65 4.03
C VAL A 45 0.33 -13.67 5.06
N SER A 46 1.27 -12.74 4.96
CA SER A 46 2.41 -12.64 5.88
C SER A 46 2.92 -11.21 5.88
N PRO A 47 3.69 -10.80 6.91
CA PRO A 47 4.24 -9.45 6.89
C PRO A 47 5.14 -9.25 5.68
N CYS A 48 4.94 -8.15 4.95
CA CYS A 48 5.81 -7.85 3.82
C CYS A 48 7.25 -7.64 4.33
N PRO A 49 8.25 -8.31 3.73
CA PRO A 49 9.63 -8.16 4.17
C PRO A 49 10.12 -6.71 4.07
N GLU A 50 10.71 -6.21 5.15
CA GLU A 50 11.20 -4.83 5.20
C GLU A 50 12.41 -4.59 4.28
N THR A 51 13.03 -5.65 3.79
CA THR A 51 14.15 -5.58 2.85
C THR A 51 13.71 -5.35 1.40
N PHE A 52 12.41 -5.42 1.13
CA PHE A 52 11.91 -5.23 -0.23
C PHE A 52 11.97 -3.75 -0.61
N ALA A 53 12.83 -3.44 -1.58
CA ALA A 53 13.10 -2.07 -1.99
C ALA A 53 12.53 -1.73 -3.36
N SER A 54 11.93 -2.68 -4.06
CA SER A 54 11.46 -2.46 -5.42
C SER A 54 10.12 -3.13 -5.69
N THR A 55 9.39 -2.56 -6.64
CA THR A 55 8.12 -3.10 -7.08
C THR A 55 8.24 -4.53 -7.63
N PRO A 56 9.25 -4.85 -8.47
CA PRO A 56 9.40 -6.24 -8.93
C PRO A 56 9.55 -7.26 -7.81
N GLN A 57 10.25 -6.93 -6.72
CA GLN A 57 10.37 -7.82 -5.58
C GLN A 57 9.01 -8.07 -4.93
N CYS A 58 8.24 -7.00 -4.74
CA CYS A 58 6.90 -7.10 -4.14
C CYS A 58 5.94 -7.87 -5.05
N GLU A 59 5.97 -7.61 -6.35
CA GLU A 59 5.10 -8.32 -7.29
C GLU A 59 5.40 -9.82 -7.35
N LYS A 60 6.69 -10.16 -7.35
CA LYS A 60 7.09 -11.57 -7.34
C LYS A 60 6.59 -12.26 -6.08
N ARG A 61 6.76 -11.63 -4.92
CA ARG A 61 6.31 -12.21 -3.66
C ARG A 61 4.80 -12.36 -3.63
N ALA A 62 4.08 -11.35 -4.12
CA ALA A 62 2.62 -11.40 -4.17
C ALA A 62 2.13 -12.55 -5.05
N ARG A 63 2.79 -12.80 -6.18
CA ARG A 63 2.46 -13.95 -7.03
C ARG A 63 2.78 -15.26 -6.34
N ASP A 64 3.96 -15.35 -5.71
CA ASP A 64 4.38 -16.57 -5.01
C ASP A 64 3.42 -16.93 -3.88
N LEU A 65 2.83 -15.93 -3.23
CA LEU A 65 1.85 -16.14 -2.16
C LEU A 65 0.42 -16.35 -2.66
N GLY A 66 0.19 -16.20 -3.96
CA GLY A 66 -1.12 -16.40 -4.55
C GLY A 66 -2.07 -15.22 -4.43
N VAL A 67 -1.61 -14.06 -3.92
CA VAL A 67 -2.47 -12.88 -3.84
C VAL A 67 -2.59 -12.15 -5.17
N LEU A 68 -1.67 -12.39 -6.10
CA LEU A 68 -1.78 -11.95 -7.49
C LEU A 68 -1.86 -13.19 -8.38
N LYS A 69 -2.80 -13.20 -9.32
CA LYS A 69 -3.03 -14.33 -10.21
C LYS A 69 -2.26 -14.24 -11.50
N SER A 70 -2.09 -13.04 -12.06
CA SER A 70 -1.49 -12.84 -13.37
C SER A 70 0.02 -12.76 -13.30
N THR A 71 0.68 -13.34 -14.31
CA THR A 71 2.12 -13.24 -14.49
C THR A 71 2.49 -12.44 -15.73
N ASP A 72 1.52 -11.77 -16.36
CA ASP A 72 1.76 -10.99 -17.57
C ASP A 72 2.65 -9.79 -17.27
N PRO A 73 3.90 -9.77 -17.79
CA PRO A 73 4.82 -8.66 -17.51
C PRO A 73 4.45 -7.36 -18.21
N ASN A 74 3.54 -7.42 -19.18
CA ASN A 74 3.16 -6.25 -19.98
C ASN A 74 1.90 -5.56 -19.48
N ARG A 75 1.31 -6.05 -18.38
CA ARG A 75 0.07 -5.46 -17.89
C ARG A 75 0.31 -4.07 -17.30
N SER A 76 -0.67 -3.19 -17.46
CA SER A 76 -0.68 -1.87 -16.84
C SER A 76 -1.03 -1.97 -15.36
N SER A 77 -0.87 -0.86 -14.62
CA SER A 77 -1.28 -0.77 -13.22
C SER A 77 -2.75 -1.10 -13.04
N ALA A 78 -3.59 -0.68 -13.97
CA ALA A 78 -5.02 -1.01 -13.92
C ALA A 78 -5.26 -2.52 -14.00
N SER A 79 -4.45 -3.23 -14.78
CA SER A 79 -4.56 -4.68 -14.90
C SER A 79 -4.16 -5.42 -13.63
N LYS A 80 -3.30 -4.82 -12.79
CA LYS A 80 -2.93 -5.42 -11.51
C LYS A 80 -4.15 -5.65 -10.62
N PHE A 81 -5.04 -4.67 -10.55
CA PHE A 81 -6.25 -4.80 -9.73
C PHE A 81 -7.14 -5.95 -10.19
N LYS A 82 -7.19 -6.19 -11.50
CA LYS A 82 -7.97 -7.31 -12.05
C LYS A 82 -7.34 -8.66 -11.74
N SER A 83 -6.06 -8.66 -11.37
CA SER A 83 -5.32 -9.89 -11.08
C SER A 83 -5.31 -10.26 -9.60
N VAL A 84 -5.89 -9.42 -8.73
CA VAL A 84 -5.92 -9.67 -7.29
C VAL A 84 -6.78 -10.89 -6.98
N ASN A 85 -6.29 -11.76 -6.11
CA ASN A 85 -7.05 -12.93 -5.66
C ASN A 85 -7.97 -12.52 -4.51
N LEU A 86 -9.21 -12.18 -4.86
CA LEU A 86 -10.18 -11.65 -3.90
C LEU A 86 -10.54 -12.66 -2.80
N GLU A 87 -10.44 -13.95 -3.05
CA GLU A 87 -10.73 -14.96 -2.01
C GLU A 87 -9.77 -14.82 -0.83
N ILE A 88 -8.49 -14.60 -1.12
CA ILE A 88 -7.49 -14.43 -0.06
C ILE A 88 -7.68 -13.07 0.64
N ILE A 89 -7.89 -12.02 -0.14
CA ILE A 89 -8.05 -10.66 0.40
C ILE A 89 -9.28 -10.59 1.31
N ASP A 90 -10.40 -11.12 0.84
CA ASP A 90 -11.70 -10.98 1.50
C ASP A 90 -11.73 -11.62 2.90
N GLY A 91 -11.02 -12.71 3.08
CA GLY A 91 -11.04 -13.43 4.36
C GLY A 91 -9.95 -13.02 5.34
N ASN A 92 -9.04 -12.13 4.97
CA ASN A 92 -7.80 -11.91 5.73
C ASN A 92 -7.52 -10.45 6.09
N LYS A 93 -8.55 -9.61 6.16
CA LYS A 93 -8.36 -8.20 6.48
C LYS A 93 -7.71 -8.00 7.87
N GLY A 94 -8.16 -8.75 8.86
CA GLY A 94 -7.60 -8.67 10.21
C GLY A 94 -6.13 -9.07 10.24
N GLN A 95 -5.76 -10.11 9.49
CA GLN A 95 -4.39 -10.54 9.38
C GLN A 95 -3.54 -9.48 8.67
N ALA A 96 -4.10 -8.85 7.64
CA ALA A 96 -3.41 -7.79 6.92
C ALA A 96 -3.09 -6.60 7.84
N LEU A 97 -4.04 -6.18 8.66
CA LEU A 97 -3.83 -5.09 9.61
C LEU A 97 -2.73 -5.43 10.62
N THR A 98 -2.75 -6.64 11.15
CA THR A 98 -1.74 -7.10 12.10
C THR A 98 -0.36 -7.15 11.45
N ASN A 99 -0.28 -7.68 10.24
CA ASN A 99 1.00 -7.80 9.52
C ASN A 99 1.55 -6.45 9.09
N ALA A 100 0.69 -5.54 8.63
CA ALA A 100 1.11 -4.19 8.26
C ALA A 100 1.72 -3.45 9.45
N ALA A 101 1.16 -3.63 10.65
CA ALA A 101 1.68 -2.99 11.85
C ALA A 101 3.14 -3.37 12.14
N LYS A 102 3.58 -4.52 11.65
CA LYS A 102 4.95 -4.99 11.88
C LYS A 102 6.00 -4.19 11.10
N HIS A 103 5.67 -3.75 9.88
CA HIS A 103 6.59 -2.93 9.09
C HIS A 103 6.27 -1.43 9.17
N ASN A 104 5.04 -1.07 9.51
CA ASN A 104 4.65 0.34 9.66
C ASN A 104 5.04 0.86 11.06
N THR A 105 6.35 1.03 11.27
CA THR A 105 6.87 1.47 12.57
C THR A 105 6.58 2.96 12.81
N ASP A 106 6.68 3.40 14.07
CA ASP A 106 6.49 4.81 14.43
C ASP A 106 7.52 5.70 13.75
N ASP A 107 8.76 5.24 13.62
CA ASP A 107 9.80 6.00 12.94
C ASP A 107 9.46 6.21 11.47
N LYS A 108 8.95 5.18 10.82
CA LYS A 108 8.52 5.29 9.42
C LYS A 108 7.32 6.21 9.28
N ARG A 109 6.39 6.17 10.23
CA ARG A 109 5.23 7.08 10.20
C ARG A 109 5.68 8.52 10.27
N ARG A 110 6.60 8.83 11.18
CA ARG A 110 7.14 10.19 11.28
C ARG A 110 7.85 10.61 10.00
N ALA A 111 8.64 9.74 9.41
CA ALA A 111 9.35 10.03 8.16
C ALA A 111 8.37 10.28 7.02
N ARG A 112 7.34 9.46 6.91
CA ARG A 112 6.32 9.56 5.87
C ARG A 112 5.55 10.90 6.01
N GLU A 113 5.18 11.27 7.24
CA GLU A 113 4.45 12.51 7.48
C GLU A 113 5.32 13.75 7.25
N MET A 114 6.59 13.66 7.61
CA MET A 114 7.52 14.78 7.46
C MET A 114 7.84 15.07 6.00
N ASN A 115 8.11 14.05 5.21
CA ASN A 115 8.43 14.22 3.78
C ASN A 115 8.12 12.93 3.01
N PRO A 116 6.93 12.83 2.42
CA PRO A 116 6.54 11.62 1.68
C PRO A 116 7.41 11.34 0.44
N ASP A 117 8.19 12.32 -0.01
CA ASP A 117 9.11 12.11 -1.14
C ASP A 117 10.41 11.42 -0.73
N ASN A 118 10.74 11.40 0.57
CA ASN A 118 11.90 10.68 1.08
C ASN A 118 11.54 9.22 1.30
N VAL A 119 11.30 8.50 0.20
CA VAL A 119 10.75 7.13 0.26
C VAL A 119 11.68 6.14 0.95
N ALA A 120 12.99 6.35 0.87
CA ALA A 120 13.95 5.46 1.53
C ALA A 120 13.77 5.45 3.05
N ALA A 121 13.27 6.54 3.63
CA ALA A 121 13.12 6.66 5.07
C ALA A 121 11.92 5.91 5.64
N TYR A 122 10.94 5.54 4.80
CA TYR A 122 9.76 4.81 5.27
C TYR A 122 9.41 3.58 4.41
N GLN A 123 10.41 2.94 3.88
CA GLN A 123 10.26 1.71 3.10
C GLN A 123 10.46 0.50 4.05
N VAL A 124 9.65 -0.48 4.10
CA VAL A 124 8.38 -0.79 3.46
C VAL A 124 7.24 -0.18 4.29
N TRP A 125 6.22 0.37 3.60
CA TRP A 125 5.13 1.07 4.27
C TRP A 125 3.84 0.97 3.44
N THR A 126 2.69 1.01 4.11
CA THR A 126 1.42 1.22 3.42
C THR A 126 0.46 2.03 4.30
N ASP A 127 -0.24 3.00 3.69
CA ASP A 127 -1.30 3.76 4.37
C ASP A 127 -2.64 3.01 4.35
N LEU A 128 -2.72 1.83 3.72
CA LEU A 128 -3.99 1.14 3.57
C LEU A 128 -4.69 0.82 4.90
N PRO A 129 -3.98 0.51 6.01
CA PRO A 129 -4.65 0.36 7.30
C PRO A 129 -5.46 1.61 7.70
N ASP A 130 -4.92 2.81 7.43
CA ASP A 130 -5.63 4.04 7.77
C ASP A 130 -6.87 4.21 6.90
N LEU A 131 -6.78 3.87 5.61
CA LEU A 131 -7.92 3.90 4.70
C LEU A 131 -9.00 2.92 5.16
N VAL A 132 -8.61 1.69 5.50
CA VAL A 132 -9.54 0.66 5.95
C VAL A 132 -10.27 1.11 7.21
N ASP A 133 -9.53 1.69 8.16
CA ASP A 133 -10.10 2.19 9.40
C ASP A 133 -11.10 3.32 9.15
N ASP A 134 -10.78 4.25 8.25
CA ASP A 134 -11.64 5.38 7.93
C ASP A 134 -12.92 4.94 7.18
N VAL A 135 -12.78 4.06 6.19
CA VAL A 135 -13.89 3.67 5.31
C VAL A 135 -14.81 2.63 5.97
N PHE A 136 -14.24 1.64 6.64
CA PHE A 136 -15.02 0.55 7.21
C PHE A 136 -15.27 0.71 8.70
N GLY A 137 -14.56 1.64 9.31
CA GLY A 137 -14.69 1.89 10.72
C GLY A 137 -14.09 0.77 11.57
N SER A 138 -13.81 1.09 12.81
CA SER A 138 -13.33 0.11 13.77
C SER A 138 -14.43 -0.34 14.71
N GLY A 139 -15.58 -0.06 14.32
CA GLY A 139 -16.69 -0.29 15.20
C GLY A 139 -17.75 -0.50 15.28
#